data_4037066f9f74ef7812ef4be882683e34
#
_entry.id   4037066f9f74ef7812ef4be882683e34
#
_cell.length_a   1.000
_cell.length_b   1.000
_cell.length_c   1.000
_cell.angle_alpha   90.00
_cell.angle_beta   90.00
_cell.angle_gamma   90.00
#
_symmetry.space_group_name_H-M   'P 1'
#
loop_
_entity.id
_entity.type
_entity.pdbx_description
1 polymer ?
#
loop_
_entity_poly.entity_id
_entity_poly.type
_entity_poly.pdbx_seq_one_letter_code
_entity_poly.pdbx_strand_id
1 'polypeptide(L)'
;MDHSTRQQAQSQAQSDYRSLASLEQGYPANHFAFQVILPALADLSARRVLEVGIGDGNAIPLLAGAGFDLAGFDIDPHRVERSRARIQEYGIPGDAVTWGDIEDATTYATVKAEAGFDGLVALGVLPHVHREETTLRNMRALVRPGGQVFVECRNKLFSLVTFNRYTYEFFMDELFGEAPEAIRDALGEFLSARLDVNTPPPSAGHAATFHNPLEVPSLFTAAGFEDVHIIPFHYHAAMPLLEKGNPQAFRDGSLAMENDPSGWRGLFLCSAFLVKATRPLSS
;
A
#
# COMPACT_ATOMS: atom_id res chain seq x y z
N MET A 1 -9.65 21.32 17.71
CA MET A 1 -9.04 22.17 16.66
C MET A 1 -10.14 22.72 15.77
N ASP A 2 -10.07 23.98 15.40
CA ASP A 2 -11.00 24.59 14.48
C ASP A 2 -10.69 24.16 13.03
N HIS A 3 -11.64 24.35 12.10
CA HIS A 3 -11.54 23.94 10.70
C HIS A 3 -10.36 24.63 9.97
N SER A 4 -10.07 25.88 10.29
CA SER A 4 -8.95 26.67 9.74
C SER A 4 -7.59 26.08 10.17
N THR A 5 -7.45 25.71 11.43
CA THR A 5 -6.22 25.10 11.97
C THR A 5 -5.95 23.74 11.35
N ARG A 6 -7.01 22.96 11.06
CA ARG A 6 -6.89 21.67 10.36
C ARG A 6 -6.44 21.82 8.91
N GLN A 7 -7.05 22.75 8.16
CA GLN A 7 -6.65 22.99 6.78
C GLN A 7 -5.18 23.45 6.68
N GLN A 8 -4.74 24.29 7.61
CA GLN A 8 -3.34 24.70 7.68
C GLN A 8 -2.41 23.53 8.01
N ALA A 9 -2.77 22.68 8.98
CA ALA A 9 -2.00 21.50 9.33
C ALA A 9 -1.93 20.47 8.16
N GLN A 10 -3.04 20.27 7.45
CA GLN A 10 -3.07 19.40 6.26
C GLN A 10 -2.21 19.95 5.12
N SER A 11 -2.26 21.27 4.87
CA SER A 11 -1.42 21.91 3.87
C SER A 11 0.07 21.82 4.23
N GLN A 12 0.40 21.99 5.52
CA GLN A 12 1.77 21.86 6.01
C GLN A 12 2.28 20.42 5.87
N ALA A 13 1.47 19.42 6.26
CA ALA A 13 1.84 18.02 6.12
C ALA A 13 2.07 17.61 4.66
N GLN A 14 1.28 18.14 3.71
CA GLN A 14 1.51 17.95 2.28
C GLN A 14 2.83 18.58 1.82
N SER A 15 3.14 19.79 2.32
CA SER A 15 4.40 20.46 2.01
C SER A 15 5.59 19.67 2.57
N ASP A 16 5.49 19.23 3.82
CA ASP A 16 6.54 18.47 4.50
C ASP A 16 6.74 17.12 3.82
N TYR A 17 5.66 16.48 3.38
CA TYR A 17 5.70 15.23 2.61
C TYR A 17 6.49 15.38 1.29
N ARG A 18 6.21 16.43 0.50
CA ARG A 18 6.94 16.70 -0.75
C ARG A 18 8.41 17.02 -0.49
N SER A 19 8.70 17.74 0.58
CA SER A 19 10.04 18.04 1.04
C SER A 19 10.81 16.76 1.41
N LEU A 20 10.19 15.85 2.18
CA LEU A 20 10.77 14.57 2.56
C LEU A 20 11.10 13.71 1.33
N ALA A 21 10.20 13.61 0.36
CA ALA A 21 10.41 12.86 -0.87
C ALA A 21 11.62 13.36 -1.67
N SER A 22 11.96 14.65 -1.58
CA SER A 22 13.12 15.24 -2.25
C SER A 22 14.42 15.11 -1.49
N LEU A 23 14.36 14.90 -0.17
CA LEU A 23 15.53 14.91 0.72
C LEU A 23 16.06 13.50 1.06
N GLU A 24 15.26 12.49 0.82
CA GLU A 24 15.56 11.14 1.27
C GLU A 24 16.81 10.53 0.65
N GLN A 25 17.56 9.81 1.48
CA GLN A 25 18.74 9.07 1.06
C GLN A 25 18.40 7.79 0.29
N GLY A 26 17.21 7.24 0.49
CA GLY A 26 16.65 6.12 -0.25
C GLY A 26 15.50 6.55 -1.15
N TYR A 27 14.81 5.61 -1.79
CA TYR A 27 13.58 5.87 -2.52
C TYR A 27 12.38 5.78 -1.55
N PRO A 28 11.73 6.92 -1.18
CA PRO A 28 10.72 6.97 -0.14
C PRO A 28 9.33 6.55 -0.68
N ALA A 29 9.25 5.36 -1.26
CA ALA A 29 8.10 4.90 -2.02
C ALA A 29 6.75 5.13 -1.32
N ASN A 30 6.64 4.72 -0.06
CA ASN A 30 5.37 4.84 0.66
C ASN A 30 4.92 6.29 0.86
N HIS A 31 5.83 7.26 0.82
CA HIS A 31 5.47 8.66 0.88
C HIS A 31 4.66 9.10 -0.33
N PHE A 32 4.89 8.52 -1.51
CA PHE A 32 4.13 8.88 -2.71
C PHE A 32 2.66 8.46 -2.65
N ALA A 33 2.33 7.40 -1.91
CA ALA A 33 0.93 7.05 -1.64
C ALA A 33 0.19 8.19 -0.92
N PHE A 34 0.87 8.94 -0.06
CA PHE A 34 0.27 10.05 0.69
C PHE A 34 -0.02 11.28 -0.17
N GLN A 35 0.54 11.42 -1.37
CA GLN A 35 0.11 12.44 -2.35
C GLN A 35 -1.34 12.23 -2.77
N VAL A 36 -1.83 11.00 -2.69
CA VAL A 36 -3.22 10.65 -2.99
C VAL A 36 -4.07 10.61 -1.71
N ILE A 37 -3.54 10.00 -0.65
CA ILE A 37 -4.26 9.75 0.60
C ILE A 37 -4.66 11.07 1.28
N LEU A 38 -3.71 12.01 1.46
CA LEU A 38 -3.98 13.23 2.20
C LEU A 38 -5.02 14.14 1.50
N PRO A 39 -4.94 14.40 0.18
CA PRO A 39 -5.99 15.15 -0.51
C PRO A 39 -7.35 14.44 -0.45
N ALA A 40 -7.41 13.13 -0.66
CA ALA A 40 -8.66 12.39 -0.63
C ALA A 40 -9.32 12.42 0.75
N LEU A 41 -8.55 12.31 1.84
CA LEU A 41 -9.04 12.46 3.20
C LEU A 41 -9.52 13.89 3.48
N ALA A 42 -8.84 14.91 2.92
CA ALA A 42 -9.25 16.31 3.04
C ALA A 42 -10.57 16.56 2.29
N ASP A 43 -10.72 16.07 1.07
CA ASP A 43 -11.93 16.19 0.25
C ASP A 43 -13.13 15.50 0.92
N LEU A 44 -12.90 14.36 1.58
CA LEU A 44 -13.89 13.64 2.38
C LEU A 44 -14.27 14.41 3.68
N SER A 45 -13.57 15.50 4.02
CA SER A 45 -13.65 16.17 5.31
C SER A 45 -13.43 15.21 6.50
N ALA A 46 -12.54 14.25 6.30
CA ALA A 46 -12.24 13.22 7.30
C ALA A 46 -11.77 13.85 8.62
N ARG A 47 -12.17 13.23 9.71
CA ARG A 47 -11.72 13.57 11.07
C ARG A 47 -10.97 12.41 11.69
N ARG A 48 -11.54 11.22 11.61
CA ARG A 48 -11.04 10.01 12.25
C ARG A 48 -10.47 9.08 11.18
N VAL A 49 -9.19 8.78 11.32
CA VAL A 49 -8.46 7.91 10.41
C VAL A 49 -7.90 6.72 11.19
N LEU A 50 -8.05 5.53 10.64
CA LEU A 50 -7.46 4.31 11.15
C LEU A 50 -6.28 3.88 10.29
N GLU A 51 -5.15 3.59 10.92
CA GLU A 51 -4.03 2.92 10.25
C GLU A 51 -3.98 1.45 10.68
N VAL A 52 -4.18 0.55 9.73
CA VAL A 52 -4.05 -0.89 9.91
C VAL A 52 -2.63 -1.29 9.52
N GLY A 53 -1.94 -2.03 10.41
CA GLY A 53 -0.52 -2.33 10.22
C GLY A 53 0.34 -1.07 10.41
N ILE A 54 0.10 -0.33 11.50
CA ILE A 54 0.78 0.96 11.78
C ILE A 54 2.31 0.85 11.86
N GLY A 55 2.83 -0.36 12.04
CA GLY A 55 4.25 -0.64 12.06
C GLY A 55 5.00 0.19 13.11
N ASP A 56 6.09 0.79 12.71
CA ASP A 56 6.90 1.68 13.55
C ASP A 56 6.35 3.12 13.61
N GLY A 57 5.12 3.34 13.12
CA GLY A 57 4.45 4.64 13.13
C GLY A 57 5.01 5.63 12.10
N ASN A 58 5.51 5.15 10.96
CA ASN A 58 6.13 6.02 9.94
C ASN A 58 5.14 6.98 9.28
N ALA A 59 3.86 6.66 9.23
CA ALA A 59 2.82 7.53 8.72
C ALA A 59 2.23 8.50 9.76
N ILE A 60 2.50 8.30 11.06
CA ILE A 60 1.99 9.17 12.13
C ILE A 60 2.33 10.66 11.89
N PRO A 61 3.57 11.04 11.51
CA PRO A 61 3.89 12.44 11.22
C PRO A 61 2.99 13.05 10.13
N LEU A 62 2.63 12.27 9.13
CA LEU A 62 1.80 12.73 8.01
C LEU A 62 0.32 12.81 8.39
N LEU A 63 -0.22 11.78 9.03
CA LEU A 63 -1.64 11.69 9.37
C LEU A 63 -1.99 12.55 10.59
N ALA A 64 -1.29 12.36 11.71
CA ALA A 64 -1.52 13.15 12.92
C ALA A 64 -1.06 14.60 12.73
N GLY A 65 0.06 14.82 12.02
CA GLY A 65 0.54 16.16 11.66
C GLY A 65 -0.45 16.94 10.79
N ALA A 66 -1.21 16.25 9.93
CA ALA A 66 -2.31 16.85 9.17
C ALA A 66 -3.56 17.14 10.02
N GLY A 67 -3.54 16.81 11.30
CA GLY A 67 -4.63 17.09 12.24
C GLY A 67 -5.76 16.09 12.25
N PHE A 68 -5.54 14.87 11.71
CA PHE A 68 -6.49 13.78 11.85
C PHE A 68 -6.44 13.17 13.28
N ASP A 69 -7.59 12.77 13.75
CA ASP A 69 -7.74 11.96 14.97
C ASP A 69 -7.40 10.52 14.59
N LEU A 70 -6.14 10.16 14.84
CA LEU A 70 -5.52 8.92 14.38
C LEU A 70 -5.66 7.82 15.43
N ALA A 71 -6.11 6.66 14.99
CA ALA A 71 -5.98 5.40 15.72
C ALA A 71 -5.27 4.36 14.86
N GLY A 72 -4.75 3.30 15.46
CA GLY A 72 -4.09 2.25 14.71
C GLY A 72 -3.92 0.94 15.46
N PHE A 73 -3.57 -0.10 14.73
CA PHE A 73 -3.15 -1.37 15.33
C PHE A 73 -2.13 -2.09 14.45
N ASP A 74 -1.37 -2.98 15.08
CA ASP A 74 -0.41 -3.85 14.39
C ASP A 74 -0.42 -5.23 15.05
N ILE A 75 -0.08 -6.27 14.26
CA ILE A 75 0.05 -7.63 14.74
C ILE A 75 1.34 -7.86 15.55
N ASP A 76 2.35 -7.01 15.36
CA ASP A 76 3.62 -7.09 16.08
C ASP A 76 3.56 -6.21 17.34
N PRO A 77 3.57 -6.81 18.56
CA PRO A 77 3.48 -6.05 19.80
C PRO A 77 4.66 -5.09 20.02
N HIS A 78 5.84 -5.38 19.48
CA HIS A 78 7.00 -4.49 19.60
C HIS A 78 6.83 -3.23 18.72
N ARG A 79 6.19 -3.35 17.56
CA ARG A 79 5.83 -2.22 16.72
C ARG A 79 4.75 -1.37 17.37
N VAL A 80 3.75 -1.99 17.99
CA VAL A 80 2.71 -1.29 18.78
C VAL A 80 3.35 -0.38 19.83
N GLU A 81 4.31 -0.89 20.62
CA GLU A 81 4.96 -0.08 21.64
C GLU A 81 5.73 1.12 21.05
N ARG A 82 6.42 0.94 19.93
CA ARG A 82 7.12 2.06 19.26
C ARG A 82 6.13 3.10 18.74
N SER A 83 5.05 2.65 18.12
CA SER A 83 4.01 3.56 17.61
C SER A 83 3.26 4.28 18.71
N ARG A 84 3.04 3.65 19.88
CA ARG A 84 2.48 4.31 21.06
C ARG A 84 3.34 5.47 21.55
N ALA A 85 4.64 5.28 21.61
CA ALA A 85 5.55 6.35 21.98
C ALA A 85 5.48 7.51 20.98
N ARG A 86 5.50 7.17 19.69
CA ARG A 86 5.52 8.16 18.62
C ARG A 86 4.22 8.96 18.50
N ILE A 87 3.05 8.34 18.66
CA ILE A 87 1.75 9.03 18.53
C ILE A 87 1.54 10.06 19.66
N GLN A 88 2.12 9.81 20.84
CA GLN A 88 2.07 10.74 21.97
C GLN A 88 2.81 12.05 21.69
N GLU A 89 3.81 12.07 20.82
CA GLU A 89 4.50 13.28 20.38
C GLU A 89 3.54 14.25 19.65
N TYR A 90 2.43 13.72 19.12
CA TYR A 90 1.37 14.50 18.45
C TYR A 90 0.17 14.79 19.35
N GLY A 91 0.30 14.55 20.67
CA GLY A 91 -0.76 14.81 21.65
C GLY A 91 -1.93 13.82 21.60
N ILE A 92 -1.76 12.69 20.92
CA ILE A 92 -2.75 11.61 20.87
C ILE A 92 -2.41 10.57 21.95
N PRO A 93 -3.37 10.10 22.76
CA PRO A 93 -3.12 9.09 23.77
C PRO A 93 -2.53 7.81 23.19
N GLY A 94 -1.58 7.18 23.90
CA GLY A 94 -0.90 5.98 23.41
C GLY A 94 -1.82 4.76 23.25
N ASP A 95 -2.95 4.72 23.98
CA ASP A 95 -3.99 3.68 23.86
C ASP A 95 -4.81 3.77 22.55
N ALA A 96 -4.66 4.87 21.78
CA ALA A 96 -5.14 4.95 20.40
C ALA A 96 -4.45 3.94 19.48
N VAL A 97 -3.29 3.39 19.89
CA VAL A 97 -2.61 2.30 19.18
C VAL A 97 -2.69 1.02 20.00
N THR A 98 -3.22 -0.06 19.40
CA THR A 98 -3.40 -1.33 20.08
C THR A 98 -2.78 -2.49 19.31
N TRP A 99 -2.61 -3.62 19.98
CA TRP A 99 -2.32 -4.87 19.30
C TRP A 99 -3.60 -5.37 18.60
N GLY A 100 -3.46 -5.89 17.39
CA GLY A 100 -4.60 -6.47 16.67
C GLY A 100 -4.20 -7.14 15.36
N ASP A 101 -4.93 -8.19 15.00
CA ASP A 101 -4.82 -8.91 13.74
C ASP A 101 -6.05 -8.59 12.89
N ILE A 102 -5.84 -7.98 11.72
CA ILE A 102 -6.94 -7.60 10.81
C ILE A 102 -7.76 -8.81 10.34
N GLU A 103 -7.21 -10.01 10.39
CA GLU A 103 -7.91 -11.24 10.06
C GLU A 103 -8.81 -11.75 11.21
N ASP A 104 -8.66 -11.23 12.44
CA ASP A 104 -9.46 -11.58 13.62
C ASP A 104 -10.07 -10.33 14.29
N ALA A 105 -11.32 -10.05 13.98
CA ALA A 105 -12.04 -8.87 14.47
C ALA A 105 -12.21 -8.81 16.00
N THR A 106 -11.96 -9.88 16.71
CA THR A 106 -12.05 -9.91 18.20
C THR A 106 -10.83 -9.21 18.82
N THR A 107 -9.69 -9.19 18.14
CA THR A 107 -8.40 -8.70 18.65
C THR A 107 -8.31 -7.18 18.70
N TYR A 108 -9.05 -6.47 17.84
CA TYR A 108 -9.09 -5.00 17.76
C TYR A 108 -10.46 -4.41 18.07
N ALA A 109 -11.30 -5.13 18.81
CA ALA A 109 -12.65 -4.68 19.16
C ALA A 109 -12.68 -3.32 19.90
N THR A 110 -11.61 -3.00 20.65
CA THR A 110 -11.45 -1.73 21.37
C THR A 110 -11.15 -0.53 20.45
N VAL A 111 -10.66 -0.76 19.24
CA VAL A 111 -10.33 0.30 18.26
C VAL A 111 -11.58 0.84 17.56
N LYS A 112 -12.71 0.11 17.64
CA LYS A 112 -13.94 0.51 16.96
C LYS A 112 -14.44 1.87 17.44
N ALA A 113 -14.58 2.79 16.50
CA ALA A 113 -15.40 3.98 16.68
C ALA A 113 -16.88 3.62 16.59
N GLU A 114 -17.75 4.17 17.43
CA GLU A 114 -19.20 3.91 17.38
C GLU A 114 -19.79 4.19 16.00
N ALA A 115 -19.31 5.23 15.31
CA ALA A 115 -19.76 5.60 13.96
C ALA A 115 -18.87 5.05 12.82
N GLY A 116 -17.78 4.31 13.13
CA GLY A 116 -16.74 3.92 12.18
C GLY A 116 -15.74 5.06 11.90
N PHE A 117 -14.70 4.74 11.13
CA PHE A 117 -13.67 5.69 10.70
C PHE A 117 -14.07 6.34 9.37
N ASP A 118 -13.66 7.59 9.15
CA ASP A 118 -13.86 8.29 7.88
C ASP A 118 -12.93 7.73 6.79
N GLY A 119 -11.70 7.40 7.17
CA GLY A 119 -10.70 6.81 6.31
C GLY A 119 -9.94 5.69 6.99
N LEU A 120 -9.52 4.70 6.20
CA LEU A 120 -8.66 3.62 6.63
C LEU A 120 -7.45 3.55 5.70
N VAL A 121 -6.25 3.50 6.27
CA VAL A 121 -4.99 3.35 5.54
C VAL A 121 -4.36 2.02 5.92
N ALA A 122 -3.97 1.22 4.94
CA ALA A 122 -3.32 -0.09 5.14
C ALA A 122 -2.19 -0.27 4.12
N LEU A 123 -0.99 0.26 4.45
CA LEU A 123 0.19 0.13 3.61
C LEU A 123 1.04 -1.05 4.09
N GLY A 124 1.39 -1.95 3.16
CA GLY A 124 2.16 -3.16 3.47
C GLY A 124 1.41 -4.22 4.29
N VAL A 125 0.09 -4.26 4.23
CA VAL A 125 -0.75 -5.22 4.99
C VAL A 125 -1.29 -6.32 4.09
N LEU A 126 -2.08 -5.97 3.07
CA LEU A 126 -2.78 -6.95 2.23
C LEU A 126 -1.84 -7.98 1.59
N PRO A 127 -0.62 -7.65 1.17
CA PRO A 127 0.31 -8.64 0.64
C PRO A 127 0.72 -9.74 1.62
N HIS A 128 0.48 -9.56 2.92
CA HIS A 128 0.96 -10.47 3.98
C HIS A 128 -0.16 -11.21 4.71
N VAL A 129 -1.42 -10.98 4.39
CA VAL A 129 -2.55 -11.70 4.99
C VAL A 129 -2.76 -13.06 4.30
N HIS A 130 -3.42 -13.96 5.02
CA HIS A 130 -3.74 -15.30 4.51
C HIS A 130 -5.16 -15.36 3.93
N ARG A 131 -6.07 -14.48 4.37
CA ARG A 131 -7.50 -14.48 4.02
C ARG A 131 -7.93 -13.10 3.53
N GLU A 132 -7.57 -12.78 2.29
CA GLU A 132 -7.79 -11.45 1.69
C GLU A 132 -9.24 -10.99 1.75
N GLU A 133 -10.19 -11.86 1.38
CA GLU A 133 -11.62 -11.52 1.46
C GLU A 133 -12.08 -11.18 2.89
N THR A 134 -11.61 -11.94 3.89
CA THR A 134 -11.93 -11.67 5.29
C THR A 134 -11.32 -10.36 5.73
N THR A 135 -10.07 -10.11 5.35
CA THR A 135 -9.36 -8.85 5.63
C THR A 135 -10.10 -7.66 5.05
N LEU A 136 -10.51 -7.72 3.78
CA LEU A 136 -11.22 -6.63 3.12
C LEU A 136 -12.62 -6.40 3.74
N ARG A 137 -13.35 -7.46 4.07
CA ARG A 137 -14.63 -7.35 4.80
C ARG A 137 -14.45 -6.71 6.19
N ASN A 138 -13.39 -7.07 6.90
CA ASN A 138 -13.06 -6.47 8.18
C ASN A 138 -12.69 -4.99 8.04
N MET A 139 -11.86 -4.62 7.03
CA MET A 139 -11.56 -3.22 6.72
C MET A 139 -12.84 -2.43 6.38
N ARG A 140 -13.75 -3.02 5.58
CA ARG A 140 -15.05 -2.41 5.27
C ARG A 140 -15.87 -2.16 6.52
N ALA A 141 -15.90 -3.10 7.47
CA ALA A 141 -16.64 -2.97 8.71
C ALA A 141 -16.11 -1.84 9.64
N LEU A 142 -14.82 -1.50 9.54
CA LEU A 142 -14.17 -0.47 10.34
C LEU A 142 -14.43 0.96 9.83
N VAL A 143 -14.68 1.17 8.53
CA VAL A 143 -15.02 2.48 7.98
C VAL A 143 -16.52 2.72 8.03
N ARG A 144 -16.96 3.98 8.22
CA ARG A 144 -18.38 4.34 8.16
C ARG A 144 -18.93 4.23 6.72
N PRO A 145 -20.25 4.17 6.53
CA PRO A 145 -20.84 4.36 5.20
C PRO A 145 -20.36 5.66 4.55
N GLY A 146 -19.95 5.62 3.30
CA GLY A 146 -19.31 6.72 2.58
C GLY A 146 -17.85 6.98 2.96
N GLY A 147 -17.28 6.21 3.89
CA GLY A 147 -15.84 6.27 4.22
C GLY A 147 -14.98 5.58 3.17
N GLN A 148 -13.70 5.90 3.13
CA GLN A 148 -12.76 5.41 2.14
C GLN A 148 -11.67 4.55 2.74
N VAL A 149 -11.21 3.56 1.96
CA VAL A 149 -10.04 2.76 2.29
C VAL A 149 -8.92 3.01 1.27
N PHE A 150 -7.69 2.97 1.75
CA PHE A 150 -6.47 3.12 0.98
C PHE A 150 -5.58 1.93 1.30
N VAL A 151 -5.51 0.98 0.37
CA VAL A 151 -4.84 -0.31 0.59
C VAL A 151 -3.72 -0.49 -0.42
N GLU A 152 -2.49 -0.70 0.07
CA GLU A 152 -1.36 -1.03 -0.80
C GLU A 152 -1.42 -2.49 -1.23
N CYS A 153 -1.15 -2.69 -2.52
CA CYS A 153 -0.95 -3.99 -3.14
C CYS A 153 0.42 -4.04 -3.83
N ARG A 154 1.09 -5.18 -3.79
CA ARG A 154 2.28 -5.42 -4.60
C ARG A 154 1.89 -5.80 -6.02
N ASN A 155 2.54 -5.17 -7.00
CA ASN A 155 2.13 -5.29 -8.39
C ASN A 155 2.69 -6.55 -9.06
N LYS A 156 1.83 -7.50 -9.40
CA LYS A 156 2.17 -8.73 -10.12
C LYS A 156 2.71 -8.44 -11.54
N LEU A 157 2.16 -7.44 -12.24
CA LEU A 157 2.61 -7.11 -13.61
C LEU A 157 4.03 -6.53 -13.66
N PHE A 158 4.52 -5.98 -12.53
CA PHE A 158 5.90 -5.53 -12.42
C PHE A 158 6.90 -6.69 -12.60
N SER A 159 6.51 -7.93 -12.32
CA SER A 159 7.31 -9.12 -12.54
C SER A 159 7.80 -9.23 -13.99
N LEU A 160 7.03 -8.74 -14.97
CA LEU A 160 7.41 -8.74 -16.38
C LEU A 160 8.69 -7.94 -16.70
N VAL A 161 9.02 -6.95 -15.87
CA VAL A 161 10.17 -6.07 -16.08
C VAL A 161 11.32 -6.33 -15.10
N THR A 162 11.23 -7.33 -14.24
CA THR A 162 12.30 -7.65 -13.27
C THR A 162 13.45 -8.44 -13.90
N PHE A 163 13.20 -9.17 -14.96
CA PHE A 163 14.14 -10.02 -15.71
C PHE A 163 14.86 -11.06 -14.83
N ASN A 164 14.17 -11.60 -13.84
CA ASN A 164 14.66 -12.59 -12.91
C ASN A 164 13.63 -13.73 -12.74
N ARG A 165 13.75 -14.50 -11.66
CA ARG A 165 12.83 -15.58 -11.32
C ARG A 165 11.36 -15.17 -11.34
N TYR A 166 11.01 -13.97 -10.89
CA TYR A 166 9.62 -13.48 -10.87
C TYR A 166 9.06 -13.33 -12.30
N THR A 167 9.89 -12.90 -13.26
CA THR A 167 9.50 -12.88 -14.68
C THR A 167 9.27 -14.32 -15.18
N TYR A 168 10.16 -15.23 -14.83
CA TYR A 168 10.03 -16.66 -15.23
C TYR A 168 8.72 -17.24 -14.68
N GLU A 169 8.46 -17.11 -13.38
CA GLU A 169 7.25 -17.63 -12.73
C GLU A 169 5.98 -16.98 -13.32
N PHE A 170 6.01 -15.69 -13.60
CA PHE A 170 4.87 -15.00 -14.22
C PHE A 170 4.53 -15.58 -15.61
N PHE A 171 5.53 -15.86 -16.44
CA PHE A 171 5.29 -16.50 -17.74
C PHE A 171 4.81 -17.95 -17.57
N MET A 172 5.45 -18.73 -16.70
CA MET A 172 5.17 -20.16 -16.58
C MET A 172 3.84 -20.45 -15.89
N ASP A 173 3.48 -19.67 -14.89
CA ASP A 173 2.33 -19.97 -14.03
C ASP A 173 1.09 -19.12 -14.38
N GLU A 174 1.27 -17.84 -14.74
CA GLU A 174 0.15 -16.94 -14.99
C GLU A 174 -0.25 -16.88 -16.48
N LEU A 175 0.73 -16.71 -17.40
CA LEU A 175 0.42 -16.53 -18.81
C LEU A 175 0.28 -17.85 -19.57
N PHE A 176 1.11 -18.83 -19.25
CA PHE A 176 1.18 -20.08 -19.99
C PHE A 176 0.99 -21.31 -19.09
N GLY A 177 0.39 -21.16 -17.92
CA GLY A 177 0.13 -22.24 -16.98
C GLY A 177 -0.71 -23.38 -17.57
N GLU A 178 -1.65 -23.05 -18.46
CA GLU A 178 -2.52 -24.01 -19.14
C GLU A 178 -2.01 -24.44 -20.54
N ALA A 179 -0.82 -23.98 -20.96
CA ALA A 179 -0.28 -24.36 -22.26
C ALA A 179 0.14 -25.84 -22.26
N PRO A 180 0.11 -26.51 -23.44
CA PRO A 180 0.59 -27.90 -23.57
C PRO A 180 2.01 -28.07 -23.03
N GLU A 181 2.27 -29.24 -22.38
CA GLU A 181 3.55 -29.53 -21.69
C GLU A 181 4.76 -29.26 -22.58
N ALA A 182 4.75 -29.72 -23.83
CA ALA A 182 5.85 -29.52 -24.77
C ALA A 182 6.13 -28.01 -25.06
N ILE A 183 5.12 -27.19 -25.01
CA ILE A 183 5.29 -25.71 -25.15
C ILE A 183 5.86 -25.13 -23.86
N ARG A 184 5.37 -25.57 -22.71
CA ARG A 184 5.87 -25.10 -21.41
C ARG A 184 7.34 -25.48 -21.22
N ASP A 185 7.75 -26.72 -21.59
CA ASP A 185 9.13 -27.16 -21.50
C ASP A 185 10.05 -26.28 -22.37
N ALA A 186 9.69 -26.10 -23.64
CA ALA A 186 10.45 -25.26 -24.56
C ALA A 186 10.51 -23.79 -24.07
N LEU A 187 9.43 -23.26 -23.52
CA LEU A 187 9.39 -21.93 -22.93
C LEU A 187 10.29 -21.84 -21.68
N GLY A 188 10.22 -22.84 -20.80
CA GLY A 188 11.05 -22.92 -19.60
C GLY A 188 12.55 -22.93 -19.93
N GLU A 189 12.97 -23.74 -20.91
CA GLU A 189 14.35 -23.73 -21.41
C GLU A 189 14.73 -22.35 -22.00
N PHE A 190 13.88 -21.78 -22.83
CA PHE A 190 14.10 -20.49 -23.47
C PHE A 190 14.29 -19.35 -22.43
N LEU A 191 13.43 -19.30 -21.42
CA LEU A 191 13.46 -18.28 -20.38
C LEU A 191 14.65 -18.47 -19.42
N SER A 192 14.91 -19.71 -18.97
CA SER A 192 16.02 -20.01 -18.07
C SER A 192 17.39 -19.68 -18.65
N ALA A 193 17.52 -19.73 -19.97
CA ALA A 193 18.76 -19.35 -20.67
C ALA A 193 18.97 -17.82 -20.72
N ARG A 194 17.96 -17.00 -20.38
CA ARG A 194 17.95 -15.55 -20.59
C ARG A 194 17.66 -14.71 -19.33
N LEU A 195 17.09 -15.34 -18.32
CA LEU A 195 16.70 -14.71 -17.07
C LEU A 195 17.59 -15.17 -15.92
N ASP A 196 17.80 -14.33 -14.92
CA ASP A 196 18.41 -14.76 -13.66
C ASP A 196 17.38 -15.48 -12.78
N VAL A 197 17.25 -16.79 -13.04
CA VAL A 197 16.34 -17.64 -12.26
C VAL A 197 16.90 -18.05 -10.88
N ASN A 198 18.14 -17.69 -10.57
CA ASN A 198 18.81 -18.01 -9.30
C ASN A 198 18.49 -16.99 -8.19
N THR A 199 17.73 -15.94 -8.48
CA THR A 199 17.24 -15.03 -7.44
C THR A 199 16.54 -15.84 -6.35
N PRO A 200 17.04 -15.81 -5.10
CA PRO A 200 16.46 -16.63 -4.04
C PRO A 200 15.00 -16.23 -3.76
N PRO A 201 14.15 -17.21 -3.37
CA PRO A 201 12.82 -16.90 -2.90
C PRO A 201 12.88 -15.98 -1.68
N PRO A 202 11.84 -15.19 -1.42
CA PRO A 202 11.71 -14.52 -0.14
C PRO A 202 11.85 -15.53 0.99
N SER A 203 12.47 -15.13 2.10
CA SER A 203 12.54 -16.00 3.28
C SER A 203 11.12 -16.41 3.71
N ALA A 204 10.95 -17.63 4.23
CA ALA A 204 9.65 -18.26 4.59
C ALA A 204 8.90 -17.41 5.62
N GLY A 205 8.91 -16.41 6.02
CA GLY A 205 8.12 -15.50 6.87
C GLY A 205 7.84 -14.16 6.18
N HIS A 206 8.33 -13.98 4.96
CA HIS A 206 8.23 -12.73 4.21
C HIS A 206 7.66 -12.95 2.78
N ALA A 207 7.14 -14.14 2.51
CA ALA A 207 6.40 -14.37 1.27
C ALA A 207 5.21 -13.41 1.21
N ALA A 208 5.17 -12.61 0.15
CA ALA A 208 4.10 -11.65 -0.06
C ALA A 208 3.30 -12.05 -1.29
N THR A 209 1.99 -11.89 -1.20
CA THR A 209 1.10 -12.02 -2.36
C THR A 209 1.29 -10.82 -3.28
N PHE A 210 1.45 -11.11 -4.58
CA PHE A 210 1.45 -10.09 -5.62
C PHE A 210 0.07 -10.07 -6.28
N HIS A 211 -0.47 -8.89 -6.48
CA HIS A 211 -1.80 -8.68 -7.02
C HIS A 211 -1.75 -8.18 -8.45
N ASN A 212 -2.61 -8.73 -9.30
CA ASN A 212 -2.81 -8.20 -10.65
C ASN A 212 -3.71 -6.95 -10.59
N PRO A 213 -3.21 -5.74 -10.93
CA PRO A 213 -4.01 -4.52 -10.86
C PRO A 213 -5.24 -4.54 -11.77
N LEU A 214 -5.30 -5.43 -12.78
CA LEU A 214 -6.45 -5.58 -13.66
C LEU A 214 -7.58 -6.44 -13.02
N GLU A 215 -7.27 -7.22 -12.01
CA GLU A 215 -8.20 -8.17 -11.35
C GLU A 215 -8.61 -7.69 -9.93
N VAL A 216 -7.72 -6.98 -9.24
CA VAL A 216 -7.96 -6.50 -7.87
C VAL A 216 -9.25 -5.70 -7.70
N PRO A 217 -9.74 -4.89 -8.65
CA PRO A 217 -11.03 -4.22 -8.49
C PRO A 217 -12.17 -5.19 -8.21
N SER A 218 -12.16 -6.38 -8.80
CA SER A 218 -13.18 -7.41 -8.58
C SER A 218 -13.13 -7.95 -7.14
N LEU A 219 -11.93 -8.11 -6.57
CA LEU A 219 -11.75 -8.55 -5.18
C LEU A 219 -12.37 -7.54 -4.19
N PHE A 220 -12.14 -6.24 -4.38
CA PHE A 220 -12.71 -5.19 -3.54
C PHE A 220 -14.22 -5.07 -3.72
N THR A 221 -14.71 -5.18 -4.96
CA THR A 221 -16.16 -5.17 -5.24
C THR A 221 -16.85 -6.37 -4.58
N ALA A 222 -16.27 -7.56 -4.63
CA ALA A 222 -16.76 -8.75 -3.97
C ALA A 222 -16.79 -8.61 -2.43
N ALA A 223 -15.86 -7.84 -1.86
CA ALA A 223 -15.87 -7.47 -0.44
C ALA A 223 -16.89 -6.38 -0.08
N GLY A 224 -17.61 -5.83 -1.07
CA GLY A 224 -18.69 -4.86 -0.90
C GLY A 224 -18.24 -3.40 -0.93
N PHE A 225 -17.13 -3.09 -1.54
CA PHE A 225 -16.70 -1.72 -1.84
C PHE A 225 -17.20 -1.27 -3.21
N GLU A 226 -17.31 0.05 -3.40
CA GLU A 226 -17.60 0.72 -4.66
C GLU A 226 -16.53 1.77 -4.98
N ASP A 227 -16.57 2.39 -6.15
CA ASP A 227 -15.60 3.41 -6.61
C ASP A 227 -14.14 2.94 -6.44
N VAL A 228 -13.86 1.74 -6.94
CA VAL A 228 -12.54 1.13 -6.80
C VAL A 228 -11.58 1.69 -7.85
N HIS A 229 -10.55 2.40 -7.40
CA HIS A 229 -9.53 3.02 -8.24
C HIS A 229 -8.15 2.43 -7.96
N ILE A 230 -7.43 2.10 -9.03
CA ILE A 230 -6.04 1.65 -8.97
C ILE A 230 -5.13 2.84 -9.25
N ILE A 231 -4.23 3.13 -8.33
CA ILE A 231 -3.32 4.27 -8.40
C ILE A 231 -1.89 3.74 -8.27
N PRO A 232 -1.15 3.65 -9.38
CA PRO A 232 0.24 3.21 -9.36
C PRO A 232 1.13 4.16 -8.56
N PHE A 233 2.07 3.62 -7.81
CA PHE A 233 3.15 4.34 -7.15
C PHE A 233 4.36 3.41 -6.99
N HIS A 234 5.48 3.91 -6.49
CA HIS A 234 6.76 3.20 -6.43
C HIS A 234 7.24 2.80 -7.82
N TYR A 235 7.39 3.84 -8.65
CA TYR A 235 7.87 3.68 -10.02
C TYR A 235 9.35 3.31 -10.10
N HIS A 236 9.70 2.58 -11.14
CA HIS A 236 11.05 2.26 -11.52
C HIS A 236 11.32 2.79 -12.93
N ALA A 237 12.33 3.64 -13.09
CA ALA A 237 12.68 4.25 -14.37
C ALA A 237 13.09 3.21 -15.44
N ALA A 238 13.58 2.05 -14.98
CA ALA A 238 13.99 0.92 -15.81
C ALA A 238 13.92 -0.39 -15.01
N MET A 239 14.41 -1.47 -15.58
CA MET A 239 14.55 -2.75 -14.90
C MET A 239 15.42 -2.61 -13.64
N PRO A 240 15.01 -3.17 -12.47
CA PRO A 240 15.73 -3.01 -11.20
C PRO A 240 17.22 -3.40 -11.27
N LEU A 241 17.57 -4.38 -12.11
CA LEU A 241 18.96 -4.81 -12.29
C LEU A 241 19.89 -3.70 -12.80
N LEU A 242 19.35 -2.66 -13.46
CA LEU A 242 20.13 -1.54 -14.01
C LEU A 242 20.38 -0.43 -12.98
N GLU A 243 19.72 -0.43 -11.83
CA GLU A 243 19.87 0.58 -10.78
C GLU A 243 21.33 0.72 -10.33
N LYS A 244 22.02 -0.42 -10.13
CA LYS A 244 23.42 -0.43 -9.68
C LYS A 244 24.39 0.23 -10.67
N GLY A 245 24.04 0.24 -11.96
CA GLY A 245 24.91 0.83 -13.00
C GLY A 245 24.89 2.35 -13.01
N ASN A 246 23.77 2.98 -12.66
CA ASN A 246 23.62 4.42 -12.55
C ASN A 246 22.50 4.78 -11.53
N PRO A 247 22.81 4.67 -10.21
CA PRO A 247 21.80 4.83 -9.17
C PRO A 247 21.12 6.21 -9.18
N GLN A 248 21.90 7.27 -9.46
CA GLN A 248 21.34 8.62 -9.46
C GLN A 248 20.37 8.83 -10.62
N ALA A 249 20.71 8.46 -11.84
CA ALA A 249 19.82 8.59 -12.98
C ALA A 249 18.57 7.70 -12.83
N PHE A 250 18.74 6.50 -12.24
CA PHE A 250 17.62 5.61 -11.94
C PHE A 250 16.64 6.26 -10.96
N ARG A 251 17.17 6.81 -9.85
CA ARG A 251 16.40 7.53 -8.85
C ARG A 251 15.67 8.74 -9.44
N ASP A 252 16.40 9.61 -10.15
CA ASP A 252 15.83 10.83 -10.74
C ASP A 252 14.73 10.51 -11.75
N GLY A 253 14.92 9.47 -12.57
CA GLY A 253 13.90 8.98 -13.48
C GLY A 253 12.68 8.42 -12.78
N SER A 254 12.87 7.65 -11.69
CA SER A 254 11.78 7.12 -10.88
C SER A 254 10.97 8.23 -10.21
N LEU A 255 11.64 9.23 -9.62
CA LEU A 255 11.00 10.39 -9.02
C LEU A 255 10.23 11.24 -10.06
N ALA A 256 10.76 11.39 -11.27
CA ALA A 256 10.06 12.08 -12.35
C ALA A 256 8.73 11.37 -12.71
N MET A 257 8.72 10.04 -12.71
CA MET A 257 7.51 9.26 -12.96
C MET A 257 6.49 9.35 -11.81
N GLU A 258 6.94 9.43 -10.56
CA GLU A 258 6.05 9.66 -9.41
C GLU A 258 5.37 11.04 -9.46
N ASN A 259 6.05 12.04 -9.99
CA ASN A 259 5.51 13.40 -10.12
C ASN A 259 4.52 13.54 -11.30
N ASP A 260 4.56 12.62 -12.27
CA ASP A 260 3.61 12.53 -13.40
C ASP A 260 3.19 11.07 -13.61
N PRO A 261 2.39 10.50 -12.70
CA PRO A 261 2.00 9.08 -12.72
C PRO A 261 0.90 8.81 -13.75
N SER A 262 1.00 9.36 -14.95
CA SER A 262 -0.02 9.21 -15.98
C SER A 262 0.21 8.00 -16.89
N GLY A 263 -0.90 7.40 -17.30
CA GLY A 263 -0.94 6.40 -18.36
C GLY A 263 -0.67 4.95 -17.91
N TRP A 264 -0.87 4.06 -18.88
CA TRP A 264 -0.81 2.61 -18.69
C TRP A 264 0.57 2.07 -18.26
N ARG A 265 1.65 2.84 -18.48
CA ARG A 265 3.00 2.42 -18.09
C ARG A 265 3.13 2.16 -16.61
N GLY A 266 2.42 2.89 -15.76
CA GLY A 266 2.39 2.67 -14.32
C GLY A 266 1.97 1.26 -13.93
N LEU A 267 1.09 0.62 -14.70
CA LEU A 267 0.68 -0.76 -14.44
C LEU A 267 1.85 -1.75 -14.54
N PHE A 268 2.90 -1.43 -15.28
CA PHE A 268 4.06 -2.30 -15.50
C PHE A 268 5.34 -1.82 -14.82
N LEU A 269 5.48 -0.50 -14.63
CA LEU A 269 6.73 0.10 -14.13
C LEU A 269 6.67 0.50 -12.66
N CYS A 270 5.56 0.30 -11.97
CA CYS A 270 5.47 0.44 -10.53
C CYS A 270 5.51 -0.92 -9.82
N SER A 271 6.26 -1.03 -8.73
CA SER A 271 6.31 -2.26 -7.93
C SER A 271 5.15 -2.38 -6.95
N ALA A 272 4.44 -1.29 -6.70
CA ALA A 272 3.24 -1.25 -5.86
C ALA A 272 2.16 -0.35 -6.48
N PHE A 273 0.93 -0.54 -6.05
CA PHE A 273 -0.18 0.36 -6.34
C PHE A 273 -1.08 0.50 -5.13
N LEU A 274 -1.74 1.64 -5.04
CA LEU A 274 -2.74 1.90 -4.03
C LEU A 274 -4.13 1.59 -4.61
N VAL A 275 -4.95 0.87 -3.86
CA VAL A 275 -6.37 0.73 -4.11
C VAL A 275 -7.10 1.74 -3.23
N LYS A 276 -7.76 2.71 -3.85
CA LYS A 276 -8.72 3.60 -3.19
C LYS A 276 -10.11 3.07 -3.47
N ALA A 277 -10.89 2.82 -2.43
CA ALA A 277 -12.26 2.32 -2.57
C ALA A 277 -13.18 2.93 -1.50
N THR A 278 -14.47 2.98 -1.77
CA THR A 278 -15.48 3.60 -0.91
C THR A 278 -16.41 2.53 -0.32
N ARG A 279 -16.74 2.62 0.97
CA ARG A 279 -17.85 1.85 1.52
C ARG A 279 -19.17 2.48 1.09
N PRO A 280 -20.10 1.73 0.46
CA PRO A 280 -21.41 2.25 0.06
C PRO A 280 -22.16 2.94 1.20
N LEU A 281 -22.97 3.96 0.86
CA LEU A 281 -23.84 4.66 1.82
C LEU A 281 -24.95 3.75 2.34
N SER A 282 -25.45 2.85 1.50
CA SER A 282 -26.46 1.83 1.82
C SER A 282 -25.85 0.45 1.60
N SER A 283 -25.87 -0.40 2.60
CA SER A 283 -25.47 -1.81 2.51
C SER A 283 -26.66 -2.68 2.22
#